data_0a2e85b2703a92e2b188ea47e2df160e
#
_entry.id   0a2e85b2703a92e2b188ea47e2df160e
#
_cell.length_a   1.000
_cell.length_b   1.000
_cell.length_c   1.000
_cell.angle_alpha   90.00
_cell.angle_beta   90.00
_cell.angle_gamma   90.00
#
_symmetry.space_group_name_H-M   'P 1'
#
loop_
_entity.id
_entity.type
_entity.pdbx_description
1 polymer ?
#
loop_
_entity_poly.entity_id
_entity_poly.type
_entity_poly.pdbx_seq_one_letter_code
_entity_poly.pdbx_strand_id
1 'polypeptide(L)'
;MSSRILDDIAEEARKGSFGTGEDQESVIRGIELLKRQKLNVAFVGATGVGKSSTINSIFNMDVAKVGDRTDPETASIQKYEIDNMVLWDTPGLGDNPEKDRQYAVEIAGLLKRKDEKGDLLIDEVVVLVDGSNRDMKTAYETIEHVVAPYIEDPKRIIIAINQCDVALKGRFWNNDRCEPEAQLAAFLDQKVTSVRERIAGSTGIATSPMYYSALHHYNISKLLLAMIIAVPEKKRFLFTDSLNRNPDVWKKNDELETYNQKIQQEVKGSLSKALEGAAAGAAAGASIGRFIPVIGPVAGAIAGAALGFLGGLLG
;
A
#
# COMPACT_ATOMS: atom_id res chain seq x y z
N MET A 1 -14.53 7.58 9.32
CA MET A 1 -13.74 8.30 10.35
C MET A 1 -12.86 9.31 9.63
N SER A 2 -12.57 10.44 10.23
CA SER A 2 -11.70 11.46 9.62
C SER A 2 -10.23 11.09 9.85
N SER A 3 -9.35 11.51 8.96
CA SER A 3 -7.91 11.32 9.11
C SER A 3 -7.41 12.03 10.37
N ARG A 4 -6.79 11.29 11.30
CA ARG A 4 -6.28 11.86 12.56
C ARG A 4 -5.24 12.94 12.31
N ILE A 5 -4.33 12.70 11.37
CA ILE A 5 -3.27 13.66 11.06
C ILE A 5 -3.86 14.98 10.53
N LEU A 6 -4.91 14.92 9.73
CA LEU A 6 -5.59 16.12 9.24
C LEU A 6 -6.43 16.79 10.34
N ASP A 7 -6.99 16.02 11.29
CA ASP A 7 -7.70 16.57 12.45
C ASP A 7 -6.75 17.32 13.38
N ASP A 8 -5.58 16.76 13.67
CA ASP A 8 -4.53 17.38 14.49
C ASP A 8 -4.03 18.68 13.84
N ILE A 9 -3.79 18.67 12.52
CA ILE A 9 -3.38 19.88 11.79
C ILE A 9 -4.50 20.93 11.78
N ALA A 10 -5.76 20.52 11.63
CA ALA A 10 -6.90 21.45 11.68
C ALA A 10 -7.05 22.08 13.05
N GLU A 11 -6.79 21.34 14.14
CA GLU A 11 -6.80 21.88 15.49
C GLU A 11 -5.71 22.92 15.70
N GLU A 12 -4.48 22.64 15.24
CA GLU A 12 -3.37 23.58 15.28
C GLU A 12 -3.64 24.83 14.41
N ALA A 13 -4.29 24.66 13.26
CA ALA A 13 -4.72 25.79 12.44
C ALA A 13 -5.70 26.69 13.20
N ARG A 14 -6.68 26.12 13.91
CA ARG A 14 -7.64 26.88 14.72
C ARG A 14 -6.98 27.64 15.89
N LYS A 15 -5.84 27.15 16.39
CA LYS A 15 -5.05 27.84 17.42
C LYS A 15 -4.20 29.00 16.85
N GLY A 16 -4.26 29.25 15.54
CA GLY A 16 -3.51 30.34 14.88
C GLY A 16 -2.08 29.98 14.48
N SER A 17 -1.70 28.70 14.54
CA SER A 17 -0.33 28.24 14.20
C SER A 17 0.07 28.49 12.75
N PHE A 18 -0.88 28.73 11.85
CA PHE A 18 -0.69 28.95 10.40
C PHE A 18 -1.11 30.33 9.91
N GLY A 19 -1.17 31.32 10.81
CA GLY A 19 -1.65 32.66 10.50
C GLY A 19 -3.02 32.95 11.12
N THR A 20 -3.56 34.12 10.83
CA THR A 20 -4.85 34.60 11.34
C THR A 20 -5.76 35.10 10.22
N GLY A 21 -7.06 35.18 10.46
CA GLY A 21 -8.02 35.70 9.49
C GLY A 21 -8.15 34.81 8.24
N GLU A 22 -8.05 35.42 7.06
CA GLU A 22 -8.26 34.73 5.77
C GLU A 22 -7.28 33.57 5.52
N ASP A 23 -6.02 33.67 5.99
CA ASP A 23 -5.04 32.61 5.85
C ASP A 23 -5.43 31.37 6.65
N GLN A 24 -5.86 31.57 7.91
CA GLN A 24 -6.35 30.48 8.76
C GLN A 24 -7.56 29.76 8.16
N GLU A 25 -8.54 30.54 7.68
CA GLU A 25 -9.73 29.97 7.03
C GLU A 25 -9.40 29.21 5.76
N SER A 26 -8.43 29.69 4.98
CA SER A 26 -7.97 29.02 3.75
C SER A 26 -7.33 27.68 4.07
N VAL A 27 -6.46 27.60 5.08
CA VAL A 27 -5.87 26.33 5.56
C VAL A 27 -6.94 25.37 6.02
N ILE A 28 -7.92 25.81 6.84
CA ILE A 28 -9.00 24.95 7.32
C ILE A 28 -9.84 24.42 6.15
N ARG A 29 -10.23 25.27 5.20
CA ARG A 29 -10.96 24.83 3.99
C ARG A 29 -10.15 23.80 3.19
N GLY A 30 -8.85 24.03 3.04
CA GLY A 30 -7.93 23.10 2.38
C GLY A 30 -7.91 21.72 3.06
N ILE A 31 -7.80 21.70 4.39
CA ILE A 31 -7.82 20.45 5.18
C ILE A 31 -9.15 19.71 4.99
N GLU A 32 -10.29 20.41 5.00
CA GLU A 32 -11.59 19.77 4.78
C GLU A 32 -11.72 19.17 3.37
N LEU A 33 -11.09 19.75 2.37
CA LEU A 33 -11.00 19.16 1.02
C LEU A 33 -10.12 17.90 1.02
N LEU A 34 -8.99 17.91 1.72
CA LEU A 34 -8.11 16.74 1.84
C LEU A 34 -8.79 15.59 2.58
N LYS A 35 -9.59 15.87 3.61
CA LYS A 35 -10.37 14.85 4.35
C LYS A 35 -11.38 14.10 3.47
N ARG A 36 -11.82 14.69 2.36
CA ARG A 36 -12.76 14.06 1.41
C ARG A 36 -12.06 13.19 0.37
N GLN A 37 -10.73 13.29 0.27
CA GLN A 37 -10.00 12.46 -0.69
C GLN A 37 -10.05 10.99 -0.26
N LYS A 38 -10.18 10.11 -1.25
CA LYS A 38 -10.10 8.67 -1.06
C LYS A 38 -8.93 8.13 -1.87
N LEU A 39 -8.30 7.09 -1.33
CA LEU A 39 -7.28 6.31 -2.01
C LEU A 39 -7.81 4.89 -2.20
N ASN A 40 -7.94 4.48 -3.46
CA ASN A 40 -8.50 3.19 -3.82
C ASN A 40 -7.38 2.23 -4.26
N VAL A 41 -7.22 1.12 -3.54
CA VAL A 41 -6.22 0.08 -3.81
C VAL A 41 -6.92 -1.24 -4.11
N ALA A 42 -6.65 -1.84 -5.26
CA ALA A 42 -7.17 -3.15 -5.63
C ALA A 42 -6.12 -4.23 -5.46
N PHE A 43 -6.48 -5.35 -4.82
CA PHE A 43 -5.65 -6.52 -4.65
C PHE A 43 -6.13 -7.63 -5.60
N VAL A 44 -5.25 -8.04 -6.51
CA VAL A 44 -5.56 -9.01 -7.57
C VAL A 44 -4.57 -10.17 -7.49
N GLY A 45 -4.99 -11.38 -7.81
CA GLY A 45 -4.11 -12.55 -7.86
C GLY A 45 -4.87 -13.86 -7.74
N ALA A 46 -4.14 -14.97 -7.82
CA ALA A 46 -4.70 -16.32 -7.77
C ALA A 46 -5.38 -16.61 -6.42
N THR A 47 -6.24 -17.65 -6.43
CA THR A 47 -6.80 -18.20 -5.18
C THR A 47 -5.67 -18.70 -4.28
N GLY A 48 -5.78 -18.45 -2.98
CA GLY A 48 -4.80 -18.89 -1.99
C GLY A 48 -3.46 -18.14 -1.98
N VAL A 49 -3.24 -17.16 -2.87
CA VAL A 49 -1.99 -16.37 -2.92
C VAL A 49 -1.78 -15.44 -1.72
N GLY A 50 -2.81 -15.27 -0.87
CA GLY A 50 -2.74 -14.49 0.37
C GLY A 50 -3.15 -13.02 0.24
N LYS A 51 -4.12 -12.70 -0.63
CA LYS A 51 -4.67 -11.32 -0.78
C LYS A 51 -5.18 -10.78 0.57
N SER A 52 -6.14 -11.45 1.16
CA SER A 52 -6.71 -11.03 2.45
C SER A 52 -5.69 -11.04 3.59
N SER A 53 -4.73 -11.97 3.60
CA SER A 53 -3.64 -11.99 4.57
C SER A 53 -2.72 -10.79 4.41
N THR A 54 -2.45 -10.36 3.18
CA THR A 54 -1.64 -9.17 2.88
C THR A 54 -2.36 -7.90 3.35
N ILE A 55 -3.66 -7.78 3.04
CA ILE A 55 -4.51 -6.68 3.49
C ILE A 55 -4.47 -6.60 5.03
N ASN A 56 -4.69 -7.71 5.72
CA ASN A 56 -4.67 -7.77 7.20
C ASN A 56 -3.29 -7.46 7.79
N SER A 57 -2.20 -7.76 7.07
CA SER A 57 -0.86 -7.42 7.54
C SER A 57 -0.56 -5.94 7.43
N ILE A 58 -0.98 -5.29 6.34
CA ILE A 58 -0.63 -3.88 6.09
C ILE A 58 -1.61 -2.93 6.81
N PHE A 59 -2.91 -3.25 6.81
CA PHE A 59 -3.95 -2.34 7.25
C PHE A 59 -4.59 -2.75 8.58
N ASN A 60 -5.13 -1.76 9.30
CA ASN A 60 -5.85 -1.98 10.54
C ASN A 60 -7.29 -2.44 10.26
N MET A 61 -7.44 -3.73 9.95
CA MET A 61 -8.73 -4.29 9.58
C MET A 61 -9.75 -4.35 10.73
N ASP A 62 -9.33 -4.18 11.99
CA ASP A 62 -10.24 -4.14 13.15
C ASP A 62 -11.23 -2.96 13.09
N VAL A 63 -10.86 -1.89 12.37
CA VAL A 63 -11.70 -0.70 12.20
C VAL A 63 -12.31 -0.60 10.81
N ALA A 64 -12.06 -1.56 9.94
CA ALA A 64 -12.56 -1.56 8.57
C ALA A 64 -14.08 -1.72 8.53
N LYS A 65 -14.73 -0.92 7.70
CA LYS A 65 -16.14 -1.10 7.38
C LYS A 65 -16.26 -1.90 6.09
N VAL A 66 -17.07 -2.95 6.12
CA VAL A 66 -17.45 -3.67 4.90
C VAL A 66 -18.39 -2.77 4.10
N GLY A 67 -18.00 -2.43 2.87
CA GLY A 67 -18.82 -1.62 1.97
C GLY A 67 -20.06 -2.37 1.47
N ASP A 68 -21.04 -1.63 1.02
CA ASP A 68 -22.26 -2.21 0.45
C ASP A 68 -21.96 -3.06 -0.79
N ARG A 69 -22.47 -4.30 -0.80
CA ARG A 69 -22.39 -5.23 -1.92
C ARG A 69 -23.49 -4.98 -2.98
N THR A 70 -23.99 -3.77 -3.06
CA THR A 70 -25.17 -3.45 -3.89
C THR A 70 -24.86 -3.28 -5.36
N ASP A 71 -23.60 -3.41 -5.76
CA ASP A 71 -23.21 -3.28 -7.16
C ASP A 71 -23.24 -4.65 -7.86
N PRO A 72 -24.20 -4.91 -8.77
CA PRO A 72 -24.34 -6.19 -9.46
C PRO A 72 -23.12 -6.55 -10.33
N GLU A 73 -22.35 -5.54 -10.78
CA GLU A 73 -21.19 -5.75 -11.67
C GLU A 73 -19.94 -6.19 -10.92
N THR A 74 -19.92 -6.06 -9.58
CA THR A 74 -18.77 -6.44 -8.74
C THR A 74 -19.19 -7.25 -7.52
N ALA A 75 -20.23 -8.08 -7.66
CA ALA A 75 -20.85 -8.81 -6.56
C ALA A 75 -19.88 -9.74 -5.80
N SER A 76 -18.81 -10.23 -6.44
CA SER A 76 -17.79 -11.08 -5.82
C SER A 76 -16.62 -10.32 -5.22
N ILE A 77 -16.45 -9.01 -5.52
CA ILE A 77 -15.38 -8.17 -4.99
C ILE A 77 -15.78 -7.62 -3.63
N GLN A 78 -14.91 -7.80 -2.64
CA GLN A 78 -15.14 -7.26 -1.30
C GLN A 78 -14.51 -5.87 -1.18
N LYS A 79 -15.31 -4.90 -0.71
CA LYS A 79 -14.88 -3.53 -0.48
C LYS A 79 -14.74 -3.30 1.02
N TYR A 80 -13.60 -2.78 1.44
CA TYR A 80 -13.33 -2.34 2.82
C TYR A 80 -13.00 -0.86 2.84
N GLU A 81 -13.57 -0.12 3.78
CA GLU A 81 -13.26 1.29 3.99
C GLU A 81 -12.60 1.49 5.36
N ILE A 82 -11.41 2.07 5.36
CA ILE A 82 -10.63 2.40 6.56
C ILE A 82 -10.18 3.85 6.42
N ASP A 83 -10.76 4.75 7.19
CA ASP A 83 -10.48 6.18 7.10
C ASP A 83 -10.58 6.71 5.65
N ASN A 84 -9.50 7.14 5.06
CA ASN A 84 -9.44 7.62 3.68
C ASN A 84 -9.04 6.55 2.66
N MET A 85 -8.82 5.29 3.10
CA MET A 85 -8.50 4.16 2.24
C MET A 85 -9.74 3.38 1.85
N VAL A 86 -9.79 2.93 0.61
CA VAL A 86 -10.76 1.97 0.09
C VAL A 86 -9.99 0.81 -0.50
N LEU A 87 -10.13 -0.36 0.11
CA LEU A 87 -9.46 -1.58 -0.29
C LEU A 87 -10.45 -2.48 -1.03
N TRP A 88 -10.05 -2.95 -2.19
CA TRP A 88 -10.84 -3.83 -3.04
C TRP A 88 -10.17 -5.21 -3.07
N ASP A 89 -10.71 -6.17 -2.31
CA ASP A 89 -10.24 -7.56 -2.30
C ASP A 89 -11.00 -8.33 -3.38
N THR A 90 -10.30 -8.69 -4.46
CA THR A 90 -10.90 -9.35 -5.61
C THR A 90 -10.93 -10.86 -5.43
N PRO A 91 -11.88 -11.58 -6.07
CA PRO A 91 -11.88 -13.03 -6.07
C PRO A 91 -10.58 -13.58 -6.67
N GLY A 92 -10.16 -14.74 -6.20
CA GLY A 92 -8.98 -15.43 -6.73
C GLY A 92 -9.24 -16.06 -8.09
N LEU A 93 -8.25 -16.00 -8.95
CA LEU A 93 -8.25 -16.64 -10.28
C LEU A 93 -7.46 -17.95 -10.23
N GLY A 94 -7.78 -18.88 -11.13
CA GLY A 94 -7.03 -20.12 -11.34
C GLY A 94 -7.67 -21.41 -10.82
N ASP A 95 -8.87 -21.35 -10.21
CA ASP A 95 -9.54 -22.53 -9.67
C ASP A 95 -10.53 -23.16 -10.65
N ASN A 96 -11.26 -22.33 -11.41
CA ASN A 96 -12.33 -22.77 -12.29
C ASN A 96 -12.42 -21.87 -13.52
N PRO A 97 -12.21 -22.38 -14.75
CA PRO A 97 -12.17 -21.57 -15.95
C PRO A 97 -13.44 -20.74 -16.23
N GLU A 98 -14.62 -21.21 -15.82
CA GLU A 98 -15.88 -20.47 -16.03
C GLU A 98 -15.98 -19.30 -15.04
N LYS A 99 -15.69 -19.57 -13.76
CA LYS A 99 -15.64 -18.51 -12.73
C LYS A 99 -14.52 -17.54 -13.00
N ASP A 100 -13.35 -18.00 -13.44
CA ASP A 100 -12.21 -17.16 -13.76
C ASP A 100 -12.54 -16.14 -14.84
N ARG A 101 -13.30 -16.53 -15.87
CA ARG A 101 -13.78 -15.60 -16.90
C ARG A 101 -14.71 -14.54 -16.32
N GLN A 102 -15.65 -14.93 -15.46
CA GLN A 102 -16.55 -14.01 -14.78
C GLN A 102 -15.76 -13.05 -13.91
N TYR A 103 -14.87 -13.55 -13.07
CA TYR A 103 -14.03 -12.74 -12.18
C TYR A 103 -13.11 -11.79 -12.94
N ALA A 104 -12.53 -12.23 -14.06
CA ALA A 104 -11.73 -11.37 -14.93
C ALA A 104 -12.56 -10.20 -15.49
N VAL A 105 -13.81 -10.44 -15.88
CA VAL A 105 -14.73 -9.37 -16.34
C VAL A 105 -15.06 -8.41 -15.20
N GLU A 106 -15.35 -8.91 -14.00
CA GLU A 106 -15.65 -8.07 -12.83
C GLU A 106 -14.44 -7.21 -12.43
N ILE A 107 -13.23 -7.79 -12.40
CA ILE A 107 -12.00 -7.07 -12.11
C ILE A 107 -11.73 -6.00 -13.19
N ALA A 108 -11.84 -6.37 -14.47
CA ALA A 108 -11.69 -5.43 -15.58
C ALA A 108 -12.74 -4.31 -15.51
N GLY A 109 -13.97 -4.61 -15.15
CA GLY A 109 -15.04 -3.66 -14.90
C GLY A 109 -14.67 -2.68 -13.80
N LEU A 110 -14.16 -3.16 -12.66
CA LEU A 110 -13.68 -2.31 -11.57
C LEU A 110 -12.55 -1.38 -12.01
N LEU A 111 -11.56 -1.91 -12.74
CA LEU A 111 -10.39 -1.13 -13.18
C LEU A 111 -10.74 -0.03 -14.21
N LYS A 112 -11.82 -0.20 -14.96
CA LYS A 112 -12.35 0.80 -15.91
C LYS A 112 -13.18 1.89 -15.26
N ARG A 113 -13.62 1.72 -14.01
CA ARG A 113 -14.49 2.69 -13.35
C ARG A 113 -13.80 4.04 -13.22
N LYS A 114 -14.60 5.06 -13.36
CA LYS A 114 -14.18 6.45 -13.17
C LYS A 114 -14.88 7.02 -11.95
N ASP A 115 -14.21 7.93 -11.30
CA ASP A 115 -14.77 8.74 -10.22
C ASP A 115 -15.66 9.88 -10.78
N GLU A 116 -16.21 10.70 -9.90
CA GLU A 116 -17.06 11.85 -10.26
C GLU A 116 -16.32 12.91 -11.10
N LYS A 117 -14.98 12.90 -11.09
CA LYS A 117 -14.14 13.82 -11.86
C LYS A 117 -13.75 13.27 -13.23
N GLY A 118 -14.09 12.00 -13.50
CA GLY A 118 -13.74 11.31 -14.74
C GLY A 118 -12.38 10.64 -14.72
N ASP A 119 -11.65 10.67 -13.58
CA ASP A 119 -10.41 9.95 -13.37
C ASP A 119 -10.67 8.48 -13.03
N LEU A 120 -9.71 7.59 -13.29
CA LEU A 120 -9.84 6.19 -12.89
C LEU A 120 -10.04 6.08 -11.38
N LEU A 121 -11.07 5.31 -10.97
CA LEU A 121 -11.41 5.09 -9.57
C LEU A 121 -10.29 4.42 -8.78
N ILE A 122 -9.66 3.39 -9.37
CA ILE A 122 -8.58 2.65 -8.72
C ILE A 122 -7.27 3.42 -8.89
N ASP A 123 -6.67 3.84 -7.80
CA ASP A 123 -5.39 4.56 -7.77
C ASP A 123 -4.19 3.63 -7.96
N GLU A 124 -4.30 2.39 -7.47
CA GLU A 124 -3.21 1.41 -7.46
C GLU A 124 -3.74 -0.02 -7.54
N VAL A 125 -3.00 -0.89 -8.24
CA VAL A 125 -3.29 -2.32 -8.31
C VAL A 125 -2.09 -3.10 -7.79
N VAL A 126 -2.30 -3.86 -6.70
CA VAL A 126 -1.32 -4.79 -6.15
C VAL A 126 -1.62 -6.17 -6.68
N VAL A 127 -0.79 -6.67 -7.58
CA VAL A 127 -0.90 -8.02 -8.13
C VAL A 127 -0.04 -8.97 -7.31
N LEU A 128 -0.72 -9.90 -6.61
CA LEU A 128 -0.06 -10.89 -5.80
C LEU A 128 0.28 -12.13 -6.63
N VAL A 129 1.51 -12.57 -6.47
CA VAL A 129 2.08 -13.74 -7.13
C VAL A 129 2.53 -14.74 -6.07
N ASP A 130 2.28 -16.03 -6.30
CA ASP A 130 2.71 -17.10 -5.41
C ASP A 130 4.22 -17.37 -5.52
N GLY A 131 4.95 -17.10 -4.43
CA GLY A 131 6.38 -17.33 -4.31
C GLY A 131 6.76 -18.82 -4.29
N SER A 132 5.87 -19.67 -3.80
CA SER A 132 6.07 -21.11 -3.67
C SER A 132 5.92 -21.88 -4.97
N ASN A 133 5.08 -21.39 -5.88
CA ASN A 133 4.73 -22.08 -7.12
C ASN A 133 5.78 -21.82 -8.23
N ARG A 134 6.10 -22.87 -8.99
CA ARG A 134 6.92 -22.76 -10.21
C ARG A 134 6.11 -22.37 -11.43
N ASP A 135 4.86 -22.82 -11.48
CA ASP A 135 3.92 -22.44 -12.55
C ASP A 135 3.28 -21.10 -12.19
N MET A 136 3.65 -20.07 -12.91
CA MET A 136 3.16 -18.71 -12.74
C MET A 136 2.21 -18.29 -13.87
N LYS A 137 1.70 -19.26 -14.64
CA LYS A 137 0.87 -18.98 -15.83
C LYS A 137 -0.32 -18.10 -15.47
N THR A 138 -1.11 -18.47 -14.45
CA THR A 138 -2.27 -17.68 -14.01
C THR A 138 -1.89 -16.25 -13.63
N ALA A 139 -0.75 -16.06 -12.94
CA ALA A 139 -0.28 -14.73 -12.57
C ALA A 139 0.04 -13.89 -13.81
N TYR A 140 0.74 -14.45 -14.79
CA TYR A 140 1.06 -13.73 -16.03
C TYR A 140 -0.18 -13.42 -16.85
N GLU A 141 -1.10 -14.39 -17.05
CA GLU A 141 -2.37 -14.17 -17.74
C GLU A 141 -3.21 -13.08 -17.06
N THR A 142 -3.22 -13.06 -15.72
CA THR A 142 -3.89 -12.00 -14.95
C THR A 142 -3.28 -10.63 -15.24
N ILE A 143 -1.96 -10.52 -15.24
CA ILE A 143 -1.28 -9.25 -15.52
C ILE A 143 -1.52 -8.82 -16.96
N GLU A 144 -1.31 -9.73 -17.92
CA GLU A 144 -1.36 -9.44 -19.36
C GLU A 144 -2.78 -9.11 -19.86
N HIS A 145 -3.79 -9.81 -19.36
CA HIS A 145 -5.14 -9.73 -19.92
C HIS A 145 -6.15 -9.06 -19.01
N VAL A 146 -5.92 -9.01 -17.69
CA VAL A 146 -6.90 -8.48 -16.73
C VAL A 146 -6.46 -7.15 -16.13
N VAL A 147 -5.16 -6.89 -15.95
CA VAL A 147 -4.68 -5.68 -15.28
C VAL A 147 -4.07 -4.68 -16.27
N ALA A 148 -3.04 -5.09 -17.00
CA ALA A 148 -2.25 -4.20 -17.87
C ALA A 148 -3.09 -3.42 -18.91
N PRO A 149 -4.12 -3.99 -19.55
CA PRO A 149 -4.92 -3.27 -20.54
C PRO A 149 -5.73 -2.10 -20.00
N TYR A 150 -5.93 -2.01 -18.68
CA TYR A 150 -6.82 -1.03 -18.05
C TYR A 150 -6.10 -0.04 -17.14
N ILE A 151 -4.79 -0.14 -17.01
CA ILE A 151 -3.98 0.78 -16.21
C ILE A 151 -3.07 1.58 -17.15
N GLU A 152 -3.40 2.85 -17.34
CA GLU A 152 -2.66 3.74 -18.25
C GLU A 152 -1.24 4.06 -17.77
N ASP A 153 -1.06 4.26 -16.44
CA ASP A 153 0.26 4.48 -15.83
C ASP A 153 0.79 3.18 -15.21
N PRO A 154 1.81 2.55 -15.82
CA PRO A 154 2.38 1.31 -15.32
C PRO A 154 2.94 1.38 -13.90
N LYS A 155 3.29 2.57 -13.42
CA LYS A 155 3.78 2.78 -12.04
C LYS A 155 2.74 2.43 -10.99
N ARG A 156 1.46 2.44 -11.37
CA ARG A 156 0.32 2.08 -10.50
C ARG A 156 0.14 0.56 -10.33
N ILE A 157 0.95 -0.25 -11.02
CA ILE A 157 0.93 -1.72 -10.92
C ILE A 157 2.12 -2.17 -10.06
N ILE A 158 1.82 -2.78 -8.91
CA ILE A 158 2.81 -3.41 -8.05
C ILE A 158 2.72 -4.91 -8.20
N ILE A 159 3.86 -5.55 -8.41
CA ILE A 159 3.96 -7.02 -8.45
C ILE A 159 4.60 -7.47 -7.15
N ALA A 160 3.82 -8.14 -6.31
CA ALA A 160 4.21 -8.58 -4.98
C ALA A 160 4.20 -10.11 -4.88
N ILE A 161 5.39 -10.72 -4.75
CA ILE A 161 5.58 -12.17 -4.65
C ILE A 161 5.46 -12.56 -3.18
N ASN A 162 4.28 -13.05 -2.80
CA ASN A 162 4.00 -13.53 -1.43
C ASN A 162 4.47 -14.96 -1.22
N GLN A 163 4.39 -15.45 0.02
CA GLN A 163 4.74 -16.83 0.39
C GLN A 163 6.20 -17.19 0.10
N CYS A 164 7.12 -16.21 0.24
CA CYS A 164 8.54 -16.46 0.07
C CYS A 164 9.09 -17.45 1.11
N ASP A 165 8.45 -17.57 2.27
CA ASP A 165 8.78 -18.48 3.37
C ASP A 165 8.59 -19.97 2.99
N VAL A 166 7.62 -20.28 2.14
CA VAL A 166 7.37 -21.66 1.67
C VAL A 166 7.97 -21.95 0.28
N ALA A 167 8.64 -21.02 -0.33
CA ALA A 167 9.42 -21.25 -1.55
C ALA A 167 10.49 -22.35 -1.30
N LEU A 168 10.86 -23.10 -2.34
CA LEU A 168 11.72 -24.30 -2.21
C LEU A 168 11.18 -25.32 -1.17
N LYS A 169 9.87 -25.39 -0.97
CA LYS A 169 9.21 -26.24 0.03
C LYS A 169 9.61 -25.89 1.47
N GLY A 170 9.78 -24.61 1.77
CA GLY A 170 10.15 -24.09 3.08
C GLY A 170 11.63 -24.34 3.46
N ARG A 171 12.45 -24.86 2.54
CA ARG A 171 13.90 -25.04 2.79
C ARG A 171 14.57 -23.68 2.83
N PHE A 172 15.55 -23.56 3.74
CA PHE A 172 16.37 -22.35 3.90
C PHE A 172 15.56 -21.12 4.36
N TRP A 173 14.39 -21.34 4.96
CA TRP A 173 13.68 -20.34 5.75
C TRP A 173 14.07 -20.47 7.21
N ASN A 174 14.60 -19.41 7.80
CA ASN A 174 14.93 -19.36 9.21
C ASN A 174 13.68 -18.98 10.02
N ASN A 175 13.07 -19.94 10.70
CA ASN A 175 11.85 -19.71 11.48
C ASN A 175 12.05 -18.81 12.70
N ASP A 176 13.24 -18.83 13.32
CA ASP A 176 13.52 -18.04 14.54
C ASP A 176 13.65 -16.55 14.19
N ARG A 177 14.34 -16.24 13.09
CA ARG A 177 14.52 -14.87 12.61
C ARG A 177 13.42 -14.42 11.66
N CYS A 178 12.63 -15.36 11.13
CA CYS A 178 11.61 -15.15 10.10
C CYS A 178 12.18 -14.42 8.86
N GLU A 179 13.28 -14.95 8.31
CA GLU A 179 13.95 -14.42 7.14
C GLU A 179 14.52 -15.55 6.26
N PRO A 180 14.74 -15.34 4.95
CA PRO A 180 15.38 -16.31 4.08
C PRO A 180 16.88 -16.41 4.39
N GLU A 181 17.42 -17.64 4.39
CA GLU A 181 18.86 -17.88 4.33
C GLU A 181 19.38 -17.55 2.91
N ALA A 182 20.71 -17.44 2.76
CA ALA A 182 21.35 -16.99 1.52
C ALA A 182 20.90 -17.78 0.27
N GLN A 183 20.71 -19.10 0.39
CA GLN A 183 20.27 -19.94 -0.73
C GLN A 183 18.85 -19.61 -1.19
N LEU A 184 17.95 -19.38 -0.23
CA LEU A 184 16.57 -19.00 -0.53
C LEU A 184 16.51 -17.57 -1.07
N ALA A 185 17.26 -16.64 -0.48
CA ALA A 185 17.35 -15.27 -0.95
C ALA A 185 17.81 -15.22 -2.43
N ALA A 186 18.90 -15.93 -2.77
CA ALA A 186 19.38 -16.01 -4.15
C ALA A 186 18.33 -16.59 -5.13
N PHE A 187 17.58 -17.62 -4.70
CA PHE A 187 16.49 -18.18 -5.50
C PHE A 187 15.36 -17.17 -5.71
N LEU A 188 14.98 -16.44 -4.66
CA LEU A 188 13.92 -15.41 -4.72
C LEU A 188 14.34 -14.21 -5.60
N ASP A 189 15.60 -13.80 -5.56
CA ASP A 189 16.15 -12.74 -6.43
C ASP A 189 16.12 -13.15 -7.91
N GLN A 190 16.46 -14.41 -8.22
CA GLN A 190 16.31 -14.96 -9.56
C GLN A 190 14.84 -14.98 -10.00
N LYS A 191 13.92 -15.33 -9.08
CA LYS A 191 12.49 -15.32 -9.36
C LYS A 191 11.97 -13.91 -9.64
N VAL A 192 12.37 -12.92 -8.85
CA VAL A 192 12.07 -11.48 -9.09
C VAL A 192 12.54 -11.06 -10.47
N THR A 193 13.77 -11.42 -10.86
CA THR A 193 14.32 -11.09 -12.16
C THR A 193 13.53 -11.75 -13.29
N SER A 194 13.23 -13.04 -13.18
CA SER A 194 12.42 -13.77 -14.16
C SER A 194 11.00 -13.18 -14.33
N VAL A 195 10.34 -12.82 -13.23
CA VAL A 195 9.02 -12.17 -13.26
C VAL A 195 9.09 -10.82 -13.97
N ARG A 196 10.10 -10.01 -13.65
CA ARG A 196 10.31 -8.69 -14.28
C ARG A 196 10.49 -8.82 -15.79
N GLU A 197 11.39 -9.70 -16.22
CA GLU A 197 11.69 -9.91 -17.64
C GLU A 197 10.48 -10.43 -18.41
N ARG A 198 9.75 -11.37 -17.83
CA ARG A 198 8.55 -11.94 -18.46
C ARG A 198 7.46 -10.89 -18.65
N ILE A 199 7.16 -10.11 -17.62
CA ILE A 199 6.14 -9.04 -17.71
C ILE A 199 6.57 -7.97 -18.71
N ALA A 200 7.82 -7.53 -18.68
CA ALA A 200 8.33 -6.56 -19.64
C ALA A 200 8.26 -7.09 -21.08
N GLY A 201 8.57 -8.38 -21.29
CA GLY A 201 8.53 -9.01 -22.61
C GLY A 201 7.12 -9.16 -23.18
N SER A 202 6.12 -9.46 -22.33
CA SER A 202 4.75 -9.72 -22.79
C SER A 202 3.87 -8.46 -22.84
N THR A 203 4.11 -7.49 -21.95
CA THR A 203 3.25 -6.30 -21.83
C THR A 203 3.94 -4.99 -22.23
N GLY A 204 5.27 -4.99 -22.35
CA GLY A 204 6.09 -3.78 -22.50
C GLY A 204 6.19 -2.94 -21.20
N ILE A 205 5.62 -3.41 -20.09
CA ILE A 205 5.58 -2.68 -18.82
C ILE A 205 6.83 -2.98 -17.99
N ALA A 206 7.58 -1.93 -17.64
CA ALA A 206 8.68 -2.03 -16.69
C ALA A 206 8.13 -2.06 -15.26
N THR A 207 8.33 -3.18 -14.55
CA THR A 207 7.94 -3.36 -13.16
C THR A 207 9.13 -3.64 -12.26
N SER A 208 8.97 -3.45 -10.96
CA SER A 208 9.95 -3.79 -9.94
C SER A 208 9.34 -4.80 -8.96
N PRO A 209 9.23 -6.08 -9.34
CA PRO A 209 8.68 -7.10 -8.46
C PRO A 209 9.52 -7.23 -7.19
N MET A 210 8.85 -7.60 -6.10
CA MET A 210 9.51 -7.85 -4.83
C MET A 210 8.91 -9.07 -4.14
N TYR A 211 9.67 -9.72 -3.24
CA TYR A 211 9.15 -10.84 -2.44
C TYR A 211 8.94 -10.47 -0.98
N TYR A 212 7.96 -11.11 -0.35
CA TYR A 212 7.59 -10.93 1.06
C TYR A 212 6.86 -12.17 1.59
N SER A 213 6.64 -12.20 2.90
CA SER A 213 5.74 -13.16 3.56
C SER A 213 4.72 -12.40 4.40
N ALA A 214 3.45 -12.49 4.04
CA ALA A 214 2.37 -11.95 4.86
C ALA A 214 2.24 -12.73 6.18
N LEU A 215 2.47 -14.04 6.18
CA LEU A 215 2.37 -14.91 7.36
C LEU A 215 3.40 -14.56 8.43
N HIS A 216 4.65 -14.34 8.04
CA HIS A 216 5.76 -14.06 8.95
C HIS A 216 6.07 -12.56 9.07
N HIS A 217 5.26 -11.70 8.44
CA HIS A 217 5.45 -10.24 8.38
C HIS A 217 6.83 -9.82 7.85
N TYR A 218 7.41 -10.62 6.94
CA TYR A 218 8.70 -10.33 6.34
C TYR A 218 8.55 -9.43 5.12
N ASN A 219 9.34 -8.36 5.02
CA ASN A 219 9.32 -7.36 3.94
C ASN A 219 7.98 -6.62 3.77
N ILE A 220 7.17 -6.51 4.84
CA ILE A 220 5.91 -5.73 4.79
C ILE A 220 6.20 -4.23 4.65
N SER A 221 7.25 -3.70 5.30
CA SER A 221 7.64 -2.29 5.11
C SER A 221 8.14 -2.01 3.69
N LYS A 222 8.83 -2.97 3.07
CA LYS A 222 9.24 -2.89 1.65
C LYS A 222 8.03 -2.81 0.72
N LEU A 223 7.03 -3.66 0.94
CA LEU A 223 5.78 -3.65 0.18
C LEU A 223 5.03 -2.33 0.37
N LEU A 224 4.89 -1.86 1.61
CA LEU A 224 4.25 -0.58 1.92
C LEU A 224 4.96 0.58 1.21
N LEU A 225 6.30 0.62 1.22
CA LEU A 225 7.05 1.66 0.51
C LEU A 225 6.76 1.63 -0.99
N ALA A 226 6.74 0.45 -1.61
CA ALA A 226 6.41 0.30 -3.02
C ALA A 226 5.00 0.84 -3.32
N MET A 227 4.01 0.51 -2.47
CA MET A 227 2.64 1.00 -2.57
C MET A 227 2.57 2.53 -2.44
N ILE A 228 3.24 3.11 -1.44
CA ILE A 228 3.26 4.57 -1.25
C ILE A 228 3.86 5.29 -2.47
N ILE A 229 4.93 4.77 -3.05
CA ILE A 229 5.59 5.41 -4.21
C ILE A 229 4.73 5.30 -5.47
N ALA A 230 3.96 4.24 -5.63
CA ALA A 230 3.14 3.98 -6.80
C ALA A 230 1.96 4.96 -6.94
N VAL A 231 1.40 5.43 -5.83
CA VAL A 231 0.28 6.39 -5.87
C VAL A 231 0.75 7.81 -6.15
N PRO A 232 -0.14 8.68 -6.68
CA PRO A 232 0.17 10.09 -6.90
C PRO A 232 0.69 10.76 -5.63
N GLU A 233 1.75 11.55 -5.76
CA GLU A 233 2.47 12.14 -4.62
C GLU A 233 1.54 12.85 -3.62
N LYS A 234 0.54 13.58 -4.10
CA LYS A 234 -0.44 14.29 -3.24
C LYS A 234 -1.35 13.38 -2.41
N LYS A 235 -1.37 12.06 -2.69
CA LYS A 235 -2.21 11.07 -1.98
C LYS A 235 -1.41 10.15 -1.05
N ARG A 236 -0.07 10.14 -1.07
CA ARG A 236 0.77 9.21 -0.30
C ARG A 236 0.53 9.28 1.22
N PHE A 237 0.24 10.46 1.74
CA PHE A 237 -0.05 10.65 3.17
C PHE A 237 -1.32 9.92 3.63
N LEU A 238 -2.25 9.58 2.72
CA LEU A 238 -3.51 8.91 3.06
C LEU A 238 -3.31 7.48 3.61
N PHE A 239 -2.13 6.88 3.41
CA PHE A 239 -1.83 5.58 4.01
C PHE A 239 -1.74 5.62 5.54
N THR A 240 -1.31 6.73 6.13
CA THR A 240 -0.84 6.79 7.53
C THR A 240 -1.85 6.33 8.57
N ASP A 241 -3.10 6.75 8.45
CA ASP A 241 -4.12 6.48 9.48
C ASP A 241 -4.68 5.06 9.41
N SER A 242 -4.54 4.43 8.23
CA SER A 242 -5.09 3.09 7.93
C SER A 242 -4.15 1.93 8.26
N LEU A 243 -2.88 2.20 8.59
CA LEU A 243 -1.88 1.15 8.79
C LEU A 243 -2.14 0.30 10.03
N ASN A 244 -1.72 -0.96 9.96
CA ASN A 244 -1.75 -1.89 11.08
C ASN A 244 -0.95 -1.33 12.26
N ARG A 245 -1.57 -1.30 13.44
CA ARG A 245 -0.99 -0.70 14.65
C ARG A 245 -0.09 -1.65 15.42
N ASN A 246 -0.06 -2.92 15.06
CA ASN A 246 0.84 -3.90 15.69
C ASN A 246 2.28 -3.63 15.23
N PRO A 247 3.20 -3.21 16.14
CA PRO A 247 4.58 -2.90 15.78
C PRO A 247 5.36 -4.11 15.26
N ASP A 248 4.95 -5.34 15.60
CA ASP A 248 5.65 -6.55 15.18
C ASP A 248 5.53 -6.81 13.67
N VAL A 249 4.48 -6.31 13.04
CA VAL A 249 4.28 -6.40 11.59
C VAL A 249 5.40 -5.69 10.81
N TRP A 250 6.00 -4.66 11.38
CA TRP A 250 6.91 -3.76 10.68
C TRP A 250 8.40 -4.05 10.91
N LYS A 251 8.73 -5.00 11.82
CA LYS A 251 10.11 -5.19 12.30
C LYS A 251 11.00 -6.02 11.36
N LYS A 252 10.41 -6.94 10.59
CA LYS A 252 11.17 -7.96 9.84
C LYS A 252 11.30 -7.58 8.38
N ASN A 253 12.42 -7.00 8.01
CA ASN A 253 12.69 -6.56 6.63
C ASN A 253 14.18 -6.71 6.35
N ASP A 254 14.53 -6.91 5.06
CA ASP A 254 15.92 -7.00 4.60
C ASP A 254 16.70 -5.68 4.79
N GLU A 255 16.04 -4.52 4.63
CA GLU A 255 16.64 -3.18 4.82
C GLU A 255 15.70 -2.25 5.62
N LEU A 256 15.33 -2.67 6.84
CA LEU A 256 14.27 -2.02 7.64
C LEU A 256 14.47 -0.50 7.80
N GLU A 257 15.66 -0.06 8.17
CA GLU A 257 15.93 1.35 8.42
C GLU A 257 15.75 2.20 7.16
N THR A 258 16.23 1.70 6.02
CA THR A 258 16.10 2.36 4.73
C THR A 258 14.63 2.53 4.31
N TYR A 259 13.81 1.50 4.47
CA TYR A 259 12.39 1.59 4.11
C TYR A 259 11.65 2.56 5.01
N ASN A 260 11.88 2.50 6.30
CA ASN A 260 11.22 3.37 7.27
C ASN A 260 11.56 4.86 7.05
N GLN A 261 12.82 5.17 6.78
CA GLN A 261 13.24 6.54 6.45
C GLN A 261 12.57 7.04 5.17
N LYS A 262 12.57 6.23 4.11
CA LYS A 262 11.90 6.57 2.84
C LYS A 262 10.40 6.74 3.00
N ILE A 263 9.71 5.85 3.72
CA ILE A 263 8.27 5.99 4.00
C ILE A 263 7.99 7.32 4.69
N GLN A 264 8.77 7.67 5.70
CA GLN A 264 8.60 8.96 6.39
C GLN A 264 8.82 10.16 5.47
N GLN A 265 9.85 10.12 4.63
CA GLN A 265 10.14 11.20 3.67
C GLN A 265 9.01 11.36 2.66
N GLU A 266 8.55 10.26 2.07
CA GLU A 266 7.47 10.26 1.07
C GLU A 266 6.15 10.79 1.64
N VAL A 267 5.78 10.34 2.83
CA VAL A 267 4.54 10.78 3.47
C VAL A 267 4.61 12.24 3.91
N LYS A 268 5.73 12.68 4.50
CA LYS A 268 5.93 14.08 4.87
C LYS A 268 5.90 15.01 3.66
N GLY A 269 6.62 14.66 2.61
CA GLY A 269 6.63 15.44 1.37
C GLY A 269 5.24 15.51 0.72
N SER A 270 4.53 14.38 0.72
CA SER A 270 3.15 14.29 0.24
C SER A 270 2.20 15.22 0.99
N LEU A 271 2.22 15.18 2.32
CA LEU A 271 1.34 15.99 3.16
C LEU A 271 1.64 17.50 2.98
N SER A 272 2.93 17.89 2.95
CA SER A 272 3.32 19.28 2.67
C SER A 272 2.75 19.77 1.35
N LYS A 273 2.96 19.03 0.25
CA LYS A 273 2.46 19.39 -1.08
C LYS A 273 0.92 19.40 -1.17
N ALA A 274 0.27 18.47 -0.47
CA ALA A 274 -1.18 18.44 -0.44
C ALA A 274 -1.76 19.68 0.25
N LEU A 275 -1.17 20.09 1.38
CA LEU A 275 -1.56 21.28 2.13
C LEU A 275 -1.23 22.58 1.39
N GLU A 276 -0.06 22.68 0.75
CA GLU A 276 0.31 23.82 -0.09
C GLU A 276 -0.67 24.00 -1.26
N GLY A 277 -1.06 22.88 -1.91
CA GLY A 277 -2.04 22.91 -2.99
C GLY A 277 -3.47 23.22 -2.55
N ALA A 278 -3.82 22.90 -1.31
CA ALA A 278 -5.15 23.11 -0.76
C ALA A 278 -5.33 24.51 -0.16
N ALA A 279 -4.25 25.08 0.40
CA ALA A 279 -4.21 26.40 1.03
C ALA A 279 -3.80 27.50 0.06
N ALA A 280 -4.14 27.49 -1.19
CA ALA A 280 -3.90 28.48 -2.26
C ALA A 280 -3.27 29.85 -1.86
N GLY A 281 -2.21 29.83 -1.04
CA GLY A 281 -1.54 31.03 -0.55
C GLY A 281 -0.21 30.71 0.14
N ALA A 282 0.85 31.39 -0.27
CA ALA A 282 2.26 31.11 0.00
C ALA A 282 2.72 31.16 1.48
N ALA A 283 1.91 31.62 2.41
CA ALA A 283 2.30 31.75 3.83
C ALA A 283 2.22 30.42 4.61
N ALA A 284 1.38 29.47 4.18
CA ALA A 284 1.14 28.22 4.90
C ALA A 284 2.29 27.20 4.77
N GLY A 285 2.96 27.12 3.63
CA GLY A 285 3.94 26.08 3.31
C GLY A 285 5.15 26.01 4.26
N ALA A 286 5.71 27.15 4.65
CA ALA A 286 6.87 27.20 5.52
C ALA A 286 6.56 26.81 6.99
N SER A 287 5.33 27.07 7.44
CA SER A 287 4.89 26.77 8.81
C SER A 287 4.47 25.31 8.98
N ILE A 288 3.91 24.68 7.94
CA ILE A 288 3.38 23.31 7.96
C ILE A 288 4.49 22.28 8.25
N GLY A 289 5.67 22.46 7.68
CA GLY A 289 6.80 21.54 7.89
C GLY A 289 7.22 21.35 9.35
N ARG A 290 6.88 22.29 10.25
CA ARG A 290 7.17 22.22 11.69
C ARG A 290 6.14 21.39 12.48
N PHE A 291 4.95 21.22 11.94
CA PHE A 291 3.82 20.58 12.63
C PHE A 291 3.53 19.16 12.15
N ILE A 292 4.33 18.63 11.20
CA ILE A 292 4.14 17.24 10.78
C ILE A 292 4.61 16.34 11.92
N PRO A 293 3.67 15.74 12.69
CA PRO A 293 4.04 14.86 13.79
C PRO A 293 4.83 13.65 13.26
N VAL A 294 5.62 13.05 14.12
CA VAL A 294 6.28 11.77 13.83
C VAL A 294 5.15 10.76 13.55
N ILE A 295 5.05 10.33 12.29
CA ILE A 295 3.85 9.73 11.74
C ILE A 295 3.71 8.29 12.20
N GLY A 296 2.66 8.02 12.96
CA GLY A 296 1.96 6.75 13.08
C GLY A 296 2.70 5.55 13.67
N PRO A 297 2.10 4.37 13.56
CA PRO A 297 2.61 3.12 14.13
C PRO A 297 3.98 2.69 13.57
N VAL A 298 4.30 3.07 12.33
CA VAL A 298 5.64 2.85 11.76
C VAL A 298 6.71 3.65 12.55
N ALA A 299 6.39 4.87 12.98
CA ALA A 299 7.30 5.69 13.80
C ALA A 299 7.40 5.18 15.24
N GLY A 300 6.31 4.68 15.82
CA GLY A 300 6.33 4.03 17.14
C GLY A 300 7.17 2.76 17.15
N ALA A 301 7.12 1.97 16.09
CA ALA A 301 7.97 0.79 15.92
C ALA A 301 9.46 1.17 15.75
N ILE A 302 9.76 2.27 15.06
CA ILE A 302 11.13 2.78 14.86
C ILE A 302 11.69 3.36 16.17
N ALA A 303 10.90 4.19 16.88
CA ALA A 303 11.33 4.76 18.16
C ALA A 303 11.57 3.68 19.23
N GLY A 304 10.71 2.65 19.29
CA GLY A 304 10.88 1.51 20.20
C GLY A 304 12.12 0.68 19.90
N ALA A 305 12.47 0.48 18.62
CA ALA A 305 13.67 -0.25 18.25
C ALA A 305 14.96 0.54 18.56
N ALA A 306 14.96 1.87 18.34
CA ALA A 306 16.10 2.74 18.63
C ALA A 306 16.34 2.91 20.13
N LEU A 307 15.27 3.02 20.94
CA LEU A 307 15.39 3.13 22.41
C LEU A 307 15.75 1.79 23.08
N GLY A 308 15.34 0.65 22.51
CA GLY A 308 15.76 -0.66 22.99
C GLY A 308 17.25 -0.97 22.77
N PHE A 309 17.85 -0.39 21.72
CA PHE A 309 19.29 -0.55 21.44
C PHE A 309 20.18 0.32 22.33
N LEU A 310 19.71 1.49 22.74
CA LEU A 310 20.45 2.38 23.66
C LEU A 310 20.32 1.96 25.13
N GLY A 311 19.25 1.26 25.51
CA GLY A 311 19.06 0.73 26.89
C GLY A 311 19.93 -0.49 27.20
N GLY A 312 20.42 -1.22 26.21
CA GLY A 312 21.30 -2.38 26.37
C GLY A 312 22.80 -2.08 26.45
N LEU A 313 23.20 -0.80 26.28
CA LEU A 313 24.61 -0.36 26.31
C LEU A 313 24.98 0.42 27.56
N LEU A 314 24.06 0.61 28.50
CA LEU A 314 24.27 1.33 29.78
C LEU A 314 23.85 0.47 31.00
N GLY A 315 23.85 -0.84 30.89
CA GLY A 315 23.64 -1.76 32.00
C GLY A 315 24.82 -2.70 32.21
#